data_b8b5f37651b734426a22e6fa3783c083
#
_entry.id   b8b5f37651b734426a22e6fa3783c083
#
_cell.length_a   1.000
_cell.length_b   1.000
_cell.length_c   1.000
_cell.angle_alpha   90.00
_cell.angle_beta   90.00
_cell.angle_gamma   90.00
#
_symmetry.space_group_name_H-M   'P 1'
#
loop_
_entity.id
_entity.type
_entity.pdbx_description
1 polymer ?
#
loop_
_entity_poly.entity_id
_entity_poly.type
_entity_poly.pdbx_seq_one_letter_code
_entity_poly.pdbx_strand_id
1 'polypeptide(L)'
;MNDPFDSSPDLVKLSEDPKEIEKYYKLISENLINKKSKENFLVNYNNESLYKFAQGKVADLILEFGVACFSMYIMNMPLWANYSNNHKGICLQFNSENDKDFFNFLGPIRYQENLSQIEFSPISDADELGKIFFRKEKSWGYEKEIRLLKDFKGKSHFNKSALRNVIFGYNAELDYINKVYKAVKENYDDVGVYRLEKPTTLGKLVFTEIIIK
;
A
#
# COMPACT_ATOMS: atom_id res chain seq x y z
N MET A 1 6.91 -6.47 -3.76
CA MET A 1 5.52 -6.68 -4.22
C MET A 1 5.53 -7.79 -5.26
N ASN A 2 4.49 -8.63 -5.31
CA ASN A 2 4.43 -9.75 -6.25
C ASN A 2 3.95 -9.33 -7.64
N ASP A 3 3.25 -8.21 -7.74
CA ASP A 3 2.82 -7.60 -9.00
C ASP A 3 3.88 -6.57 -9.45
N PRO A 4 4.54 -6.75 -10.60
CA PRO A 4 5.57 -5.84 -11.10
C PRO A 4 5.02 -4.47 -11.51
N PHE A 5 3.72 -4.37 -11.74
CA PHE A 5 3.06 -3.11 -12.11
C PHE A 5 2.46 -2.37 -10.91
N ASP A 6 2.53 -2.97 -9.72
CA ASP A 6 1.91 -2.40 -8.54
C ASP A 6 2.61 -1.12 -8.08
N SER A 7 1.86 -0.01 -8.10
CA SER A 7 2.36 1.32 -7.76
C SER A 7 3.57 1.77 -8.59
N SER A 8 3.70 1.26 -9.83
CA SER A 8 4.81 1.61 -10.71
C SER A 8 4.71 3.05 -11.20
N PRO A 9 5.80 3.83 -11.17
CA PRO A 9 5.87 5.14 -11.82
C PRO A 9 5.56 5.10 -13.32
N ASP A 10 5.75 3.97 -13.99
CA ASP A 10 5.47 3.78 -15.42
C ASP A 10 3.97 3.84 -15.73
N LEU A 11 3.12 3.73 -14.73
CA LEU A 11 1.66 3.92 -14.85
C LEU A 11 1.26 5.39 -14.88
N VAL A 12 2.20 6.32 -14.81
CA VAL A 12 1.95 7.75 -14.89
C VAL A 12 2.47 8.29 -16.20
N LYS A 13 1.61 8.98 -16.93
CA LYS A 13 1.94 9.75 -18.11
C LYS A 13 1.69 11.22 -17.80
N LEU A 14 2.64 12.08 -18.11
CA LEU A 14 2.39 13.51 -18.01
C LEU A 14 1.45 13.95 -19.12
N SER A 15 0.64 14.97 -18.82
CA SER A 15 -0.22 15.59 -19.81
C SER A 15 0.58 16.11 -21.01
N GLU A 16 0.13 15.81 -22.20
CA GLU A 16 0.67 16.32 -23.46
C GLU A 16 0.00 17.64 -23.88
N ASP A 17 -0.97 18.15 -23.11
CA ASP A 17 -1.60 19.44 -23.37
C ASP A 17 -0.56 20.57 -23.30
N PRO A 18 -0.34 21.33 -24.39
CA PRO A 18 0.62 22.41 -24.42
C PRO A 18 0.43 23.46 -23.29
N LYS A 19 -0.82 23.69 -22.87
CA LYS A 19 -1.14 24.61 -21.78
C LYS A 19 -0.67 24.08 -20.42
N GLU A 20 -0.79 22.79 -20.19
CA GLU A 20 -0.32 22.15 -18.97
C GLU A 20 1.22 22.12 -18.95
N ILE A 21 1.84 21.83 -20.09
CA ILE A 21 3.29 21.87 -20.25
C ILE A 21 3.83 23.28 -19.96
N GLU A 22 3.19 24.33 -20.51
CA GLU A 22 3.59 25.73 -20.28
C GLU A 22 3.50 26.12 -18.79
N LYS A 23 2.40 25.76 -18.13
CA LYS A 23 2.25 25.98 -16.68
C LYS A 23 3.35 25.28 -15.89
N TYR A 24 3.70 24.07 -16.30
CA TYR A 24 4.75 23.30 -15.65
C TYR A 24 6.12 23.93 -15.82
N TYR A 25 6.45 24.43 -17.03
CA TYR A 25 7.65 25.23 -17.28
C TYR A 25 7.72 26.44 -16.38
N LYS A 26 6.62 27.16 -16.25
CA LYS A 26 6.53 28.33 -15.38
C LYS A 26 6.79 27.98 -13.93
N LEU A 27 6.14 26.95 -13.41
CA LEU A 27 6.32 26.49 -12.03
C LEU A 27 7.77 26.11 -11.73
N ILE A 28 8.43 25.35 -12.61
CA ILE A 28 9.84 24.97 -12.43
C ILE A 28 10.74 26.20 -12.50
N SER A 29 10.52 27.08 -13.48
CA SER A 29 11.34 28.27 -13.66
C SER A 29 11.23 29.23 -12.50
N GLU A 30 10.08 29.36 -11.86
CA GLU A 30 9.87 30.19 -10.68
C GLU A 30 10.61 29.66 -9.44
N ASN A 31 10.77 28.34 -9.35
CA ASN A 31 11.50 27.68 -8.25
C ASN A 31 13.03 27.66 -8.46
N LEU A 32 13.55 28.10 -9.61
CA LEU A 32 14.99 28.20 -9.84
C LEU A 32 15.55 29.46 -9.18
N ILE A 33 16.63 29.27 -8.41
CA ILE A 33 17.16 30.25 -7.44
C ILE A 33 17.74 31.53 -8.11
N ASN A 34 18.16 31.44 -9.37
CA ASN A 34 18.77 32.61 -10.03
C ASN A 34 18.40 32.74 -11.51
N LYS A 35 18.52 33.95 -12.04
CA LYS A 35 18.16 34.30 -13.43
C LYS A 35 18.93 33.47 -14.47
N LYS A 36 20.22 33.22 -14.24
CA LYS A 36 21.07 32.44 -15.14
C LYS A 36 20.64 30.99 -15.23
N SER A 37 20.21 30.40 -14.11
CA SER A 37 19.64 29.03 -14.09
C SER A 37 18.32 28.96 -14.86
N LYS A 38 17.48 30.01 -14.77
CA LYS A 38 16.24 30.11 -15.54
C LYS A 38 16.48 30.18 -17.04
N GLU A 39 17.40 31.04 -17.47
CA GLU A 39 17.76 31.21 -18.88
C GLU A 39 18.35 29.90 -19.44
N ASN A 40 19.28 29.26 -18.74
CA ASN A 40 19.85 27.98 -19.15
C ASN A 40 18.78 26.88 -19.22
N PHE A 41 17.85 26.86 -18.29
CA PHE A 41 16.74 25.90 -18.29
C PHE A 41 15.88 26.10 -19.54
N LEU A 42 15.45 27.31 -19.84
CA LEU A 42 14.59 27.62 -20.99
C LEU A 42 15.27 27.34 -22.34
N VAL A 43 16.60 27.48 -22.43
CA VAL A 43 17.38 27.25 -23.67
C VAL A 43 17.68 25.77 -23.87
N ASN A 44 17.94 25.02 -22.80
CA ASN A 44 18.45 23.65 -22.91
C ASN A 44 17.38 22.57 -22.74
N TYR A 45 16.20 22.93 -22.26
CA TYR A 45 15.12 21.98 -22.09
C TYR A 45 14.14 22.03 -23.27
N ASN A 46 14.13 20.98 -24.04
CA ASN A 46 13.05 20.71 -24.98
C ASN A 46 11.91 19.93 -24.25
N ASN A 47 10.79 19.76 -24.93
CA ASN A 47 9.61 19.05 -24.37
C ASN A 47 9.95 17.64 -23.86
N GLU A 48 10.83 16.91 -24.55
CA GLU A 48 11.23 15.55 -24.16
C GLU A 48 12.06 15.55 -22.86
N SER A 49 13.01 16.49 -22.73
CA SER A 49 13.82 16.62 -21.53
C SER A 49 12.98 17.02 -20.32
N LEU A 50 12.03 17.94 -20.53
CA LEU A 50 11.08 18.33 -19.49
C LEU A 50 10.20 17.16 -19.06
N TYR A 51 9.69 16.41 -20.01
CA TYR A 51 8.88 15.23 -19.76
C TYR A 51 9.63 14.22 -18.90
N LYS A 52 10.87 13.87 -19.27
CA LYS A 52 11.73 12.96 -18.49
C LYS A 52 12.00 13.47 -17.07
N PHE A 53 12.30 14.77 -16.95
CA PHE A 53 12.52 15.38 -15.63
C PHE A 53 11.27 15.30 -14.75
N ALA A 54 10.12 15.62 -15.29
CA ALA A 54 8.86 15.58 -14.57
C ALA A 54 8.45 14.15 -14.19
N GLN A 55 8.63 13.18 -15.10
CA GLN A 55 8.44 11.75 -14.79
C GLN A 55 9.36 11.30 -13.65
N GLY A 56 10.62 11.71 -13.65
CA GLY A 56 11.55 11.45 -12.55
C GLY A 56 11.04 12.00 -11.21
N LYS A 57 10.52 13.24 -11.20
CA LYS A 57 9.93 13.85 -10.00
C LYS A 57 8.69 13.13 -9.49
N VAL A 58 7.83 12.66 -10.40
CA VAL A 58 6.67 11.85 -10.03
C VAL A 58 7.13 10.51 -9.44
N ALA A 59 8.14 9.88 -10.05
CA ALA A 59 8.72 8.64 -9.52
C ALA A 59 9.28 8.83 -8.10
N ASP A 60 10.06 9.90 -7.89
CA ASP A 60 10.58 10.25 -6.56
C ASP A 60 9.44 10.42 -5.56
N LEU A 61 8.39 11.16 -5.93
CA LEU A 61 7.23 11.40 -5.07
C LEU A 61 6.50 10.10 -4.71
N ILE A 62 6.24 9.22 -5.70
CA ILE A 62 5.64 7.90 -5.44
C ILE A 62 6.48 7.10 -4.44
N LEU A 63 7.81 7.20 -4.56
CA LEU A 63 8.72 6.50 -3.67
C LEU A 63 8.73 7.06 -2.24
N GLU A 64 8.22 8.24 -1.96
CA GLU A 64 8.11 8.81 -0.61
C GLU A 64 6.93 8.22 0.20
N PHE A 65 5.91 7.70 -0.47
CA PHE A 65 4.75 7.15 0.21
C PHE A 65 5.03 5.80 0.88
N GLY A 66 4.44 5.62 2.07
CA GLY A 66 4.34 4.33 2.75
C GLY A 66 3.03 3.63 2.40
N VAL A 67 3.09 2.36 2.03
CA VAL A 67 1.90 1.55 1.71
C VAL A 67 1.84 0.34 2.63
N ALA A 68 0.70 0.14 3.30
CA ALA A 68 0.40 -1.10 4.01
C ALA A 68 -0.83 -1.77 3.39
N CYS A 69 -0.66 -3.04 3.02
CA CYS A 69 -1.69 -3.83 2.36
C CYS A 69 -2.43 -4.70 3.37
N PHE A 70 -3.76 -4.66 3.29
CA PHE A 70 -4.67 -5.47 4.09
C PHE A 70 -5.61 -6.23 3.16
N SER A 71 -6.32 -7.23 3.69
CA SER A 71 -7.42 -7.90 2.99
C SER A 71 -8.71 -7.80 3.81
N MET A 72 -9.84 -7.69 3.11
CA MET A 72 -11.16 -7.71 3.74
C MET A 72 -11.56 -9.10 4.25
N TYR A 73 -10.89 -10.15 3.78
CA TYR A 73 -11.30 -11.53 4.02
C TYR A 73 -10.19 -12.38 4.63
N ILE A 74 -10.36 -12.76 5.86
CA ILE A 74 -9.46 -13.70 6.55
C ILE A 74 -9.47 -15.10 5.92
N MET A 75 -10.60 -15.47 5.30
CA MET A 75 -10.83 -16.81 4.72
C MET A 75 -10.20 -16.99 3.33
N ASN A 76 -9.23 -16.17 2.98
CA ASN A 76 -8.57 -16.20 1.68
C ASN A 76 -7.32 -17.09 1.72
N MET A 77 -7.48 -18.37 1.36
CA MET A 77 -6.40 -19.36 1.40
C MET A 77 -5.18 -19.01 0.54
N PRO A 78 -5.32 -18.44 -0.68
CA PRO A 78 -4.19 -17.94 -1.45
C PRO A 78 -3.36 -16.91 -0.68
N LEU A 79 -3.97 -16.01 0.08
CA LEU A 79 -3.21 -15.04 0.90
C LEU A 79 -2.45 -15.74 2.02
N TRP A 80 -3.05 -16.73 2.68
CA TRP A 80 -2.34 -17.51 3.68
C TRP A 80 -1.13 -18.27 3.11
N ALA A 81 -1.26 -18.80 1.89
CA ALA A 81 -0.15 -19.46 1.23
C ALA A 81 0.96 -18.47 0.86
N ASN A 82 0.60 -17.34 0.21
CA ASN A 82 1.56 -16.42 -0.38
C ASN A 82 2.22 -15.50 0.64
N TYR A 83 1.47 -15.02 1.65
CA TYR A 83 1.93 -13.96 2.56
C TYR A 83 2.22 -14.45 3.99
N SER A 84 1.84 -15.68 4.33
CA SER A 84 2.11 -16.24 5.66
C SER A 84 3.09 -17.42 5.65
N ASN A 85 4.03 -17.44 4.71
CA ASN A 85 5.03 -18.51 4.59
C ASN A 85 4.38 -19.93 4.59
N ASN A 86 3.47 -20.16 3.62
CA ASN A 86 2.72 -21.42 3.52
C ASN A 86 1.97 -21.79 4.81
N HIS A 87 1.16 -20.87 5.32
CA HIS A 87 0.36 -21.01 6.54
C HIS A 87 1.18 -21.22 7.83
N LYS A 88 2.46 -20.85 7.86
CA LYS A 88 3.31 -20.89 9.07
C LYS A 88 3.30 -19.57 9.85
N GLY A 89 2.93 -18.47 9.21
CA GLY A 89 2.91 -17.13 9.79
C GLY A 89 1.62 -16.80 10.53
N ILE A 90 1.39 -15.50 10.68
CA ILE A 90 0.23 -14.93 11.37
C ILE A 90 -0.56 -13.99 10.46
N CYS A 91 -1.83 -13.82 10.78
CA CYS A 91 -2.67 -12.73 10.32
C CYS A 91 -3.01 -11.83 11.50
N LEU A 92 -2.84 -10.52 11.34
CA LEU A 92 -3.27 -9.51 12.30
C LEU A 92 -4.61 -8.95 11.85
N GLN A 93 -5.60 -9.01 12.71
CA GLN A 93 -6.92 -8.47 12.44
C GLN A 93 -7.12 -7.14 13.17
N PHE A 94 -7.45 -6.10 12.41
CA PHE A 94 -7.68 -4.76 12.94
C PHE A 94 -9.15 -4.36 12.87
N ASN A 95 -9.54 -3.48 13.79
CA ASN A 95 -10.74 -2.67 13.71
C ASN A 95 -10.34 -1.22 13.47
N SER A 96 -10.53 -0.71 12.25
CA SER A 96 -10.14 0.64 11.85
C SER A 96 -10.93 1.73 12.59
N GLU A 97 -12.14 1.44 13.08
CA GLU A 97 -12.93 2.39 13.85
C GLU A 97 -12.30 2.74 15.21
N ASN A 98 -11.43 1.87 15.73
CA ASN A 98 -10.75 2.10 17.00
C ASN A 98 -9.50 3.01 16.86
N ASP A 99 -9.10 3.34 15.61
CA ASP A 99 -8.00 4.27 15.35
C ASP A 99 -8.19 4.96 13.99
N LYS A 100 -9.14 5.86 13.92
CA LYS A 100 -9.49 6.57 12.68
C LYS A 100 -8.37 7.43 12.15
N ASP A 101 -7.54 7.97 13.02
CA ASP A 101 -6.39 8.81 12.63
C ASP A 101 -5.31 7.98 11.95
N PHE A 102 -5.04 6.78 12.46
CA PHE A 102 -4.10 5.86 11.82
C PHE A 102 -4.63 5.36 10.47
N PHE A 103 -5.91 5.01 10.39
CA PHE A 103 -6.55 4.45 9.20
C PHE A 103 -7.23 5.49 8.29
N ASN A 104 -6.87 6.78 8.40
CA ASN A 104 -7.53 7.89 7.70
C ASN A 104 -7.49 7.78 6.15
N PHE A 105 -6.42 7.23 5.57
CA PHE A 105 -6.28 7.01 4.13
C PHE A 105 -6.37 5.51 3.77
N LEU A 106 -7.31 4.82 4.37
CA LEU A 106 -7.60 3.42 4.06
C LEU A 106 -8.63 3.33 2.93
N GLY A 107 -8.30 2.65 1.84
CA GLY A 107 -9.18 2.51 0.68
C GLY A 107 -9.07 1.17 -0.03
N PRO A 108 -10.16 0.72 -0.70
CA PRO A 108 -10.18 -0.52 -1.47
C PRO A 108 -9.43 -0.37 -2.79
N ILE A 109 -8.82 -1.45 -3.26
CA ILE A 109 -8.22 -1.53 -4.58
C ILE A 109 -9.30 -1.64 -5.66
N ARG A 110 -9.13 -0.87 -6.73
CA ARG A 110 -9.90 -0.98 -7.97
C ARG A 110 -9.18 -1.93 -8.92
N TYR A 111 -9.77 -3.09 -9.14
CA TYR A 111 -9.23 -4.09 -10.06
C TYR A 111 -9.68 -3.79 -11.49
N GLN A 112 -8.73 -3.81 -12.45
CA GLN A 112 -8.95 -3.45 -13.84
C GLN A 112 -8.37 -4.51 -14.78
N GLU A 113 -9.02 -4.78 -15.90
CA GLU A 113 -8.52 -5.70 -16.94
C GLU A 113 -7.21 -5.19 -17.55
N ASN A 114 -7.13 -3.87 -17.76
CA ASN A 114 -5.96 -3.20 -18.31
C ASN A 114 -5.60 -2.01 -17.42
N LEU A 115 -4.38 -1.99 -16.94
CA LEU A 115 -3.83 -0.83 -16.24
C LEU A 115 -3.34 0.19 -17.27
N SER A 116 -4.23 1.08 -17.69
CA SER A 116 -3.83 2.23 -18.51
C SER A 116 -3.01 3.21 -17.70
N GLN A 117 -2.12 3.95 -18.37
CA GLN A 117 -1.43 5.06 -17.74
C GLN A 117 -2.44 6.13 -17.28
N ILE A 118 -2.16 6.73 -16.13
CA ILE A 118 -2.89 7.89 -15.62
C ILE A 118 -2.21 9.12 -16.18
N GLU A 119 -2.97 9.96 -16.85
CA GLU A 119 -2.49 11.27 -17.25
C GLU A 119 -2.47 12.17 -16.00
N PHE A 120 -1.30 12.69 -15.69
CA PHE A 120 -1.06 13.50 -14.51
C PHE A 120 -0.55 14.88 -14.92
N SER A 121 -1.15 15.91 -14.35
CA SER A 121 -0.61 17.28 -14.39
C SER A 121 0.01 17.59 -13.04
N PRO A 122 1.29 18.00 -12.98
CA PRO A 122 1.94 18.35 -11.71
C PRO A 122 1.32 19.55 -10.98
N ILE A 123 0.38 20.23 -11.62
CA ILE A 123 -0.30 21.43 -11.11
C ILE A 123 -1.70 21.10 -10.61
N SER A 124 -2.25 19.98 -11.06
CA SER A 124 -3.56 19.48 -10.65
C SER A 124 -3.41 18.25 -9.76
N ASP A 125 -3.93 18.35 -8.58
CA ASP A 125 -4.32 17.31 -7.63
C ASP A 125 -3.34 16.20 -7.24
N ALA A 126 -2.86 16.28 -6.01
CA ALA A 126 -2.29 15.16 -5.27
C ALA A 126 -3.23 13.91 -5.24
N ASP A 127 -4.53 14.12 -5.38
CA ASP A 127 -5.54 13.06 -5.44
C ASP A 127 -5.39 12.16 -6.68
N GLU A 128 -4.95 12.69 -7.82
CA GLU A 128 -4.68 11.87 -9.01
C GLU A 128 -3.50 10.91 -8.79
N LEU A 129 -2.43 11.36 -8.14
CA LEU A 129 -1.33 10.47 -7.74
C LEU A 129 -1.80 9.39 -6.76
N GLY A 130 -2.70 9.73 -5.85
CA GLY A 130 -3.31 8.75 -4.95
C GLY A 130 -3.95 7.58 -5.70
N LYS A 131 -4.52 7.81 -6.90
CA LYS A 131 -5.14 6.76 -7.71
C LYS A 131 -4.18 5.67 -8.15
N ILE A 132 -2.88 5.95 -8.27
CA ILE A 132 -1.85 4.97 -8.65
C ILE A 132 -1.79 3.85 -7.60
N PHE A 133 -1.89 4.22 -6.33
CA PHE A 133 -1.79 3.29 -5.21
C PHE A 133 -3.02 2.41 -5.02
N PHE A 134 -4.17 2.79 -5.58
CA PHE A 134 -5.45 2.09 -5.38
C PHE A 134 -5.95 1.36 -6.64
N ARG A 135 -5.02 0.97 -7.54
CA ARG A 135 -5.32 0.20 -8.75
C ARG A 135 -4.45 -1.04 -8.81
N LYS A 136 -5.02 -2.10 -9.35
CA LYS A 136 -4.30 -3.37 -9.57
C LYS A 136 -4.91 -4.11 -10.75
N GLU A 137 -4.13 -4.94 -11.42
CA GLU A 137 -4.61 -5.78 -12.50
C GLU A 137 -5.62 -6.82 -11.95
N LYS A 138 -6.62 -7.18 -12.74
CA LYS A 138 -7.80 -7.96 -12.32
C LYS A 138 -7.47 -9.39 -11.84
N SER A 139 -6.40 -10.01 -12.33
CA SER A 139 -6.00 -11.34 -11.88
C SER A 139 -5.70 -11.40 -10.37
N TRP A 140 -5.32 -10.24 -9.77
CA TRP A 140 -5.10 -10.09 -8.35
C TRP A 140 -6.40 -9.85 -7.54
N GLY A 141 -7.55 -9.81 -8.22
CA GLY A 141 -8.85 -9.53 -7.59
C GLY A 141 -9.24 -10.48 -6.47
N TYR A 142 -8.65 -11.67 -6.41
CA TYR A 142 -8.84 -12.61 -5.31
C TYR A 142 -8.30 -12.11 -3.97
N GLU A 143 -7.35 -11.17 -3.97
CA GLU A 143 -6.77 -10.62 -2.73
C GLU A 143 -7.76 -9.78 -1.94
N LYS A 144 -8.75 -9.16 -2.61
CA LYS A 144 -9.72 -8.26 -1.99
C LYS A 144 -9.02 -7.22 -1.10
N GLU A 145 -8.00 -6.63 -1.70
CA GLU A 145 -7.05 -5.77 -1.02
C GLU A 145 -7.66 -4.44 -0.63
N ILE A 146 -7.29 -3.98 0.55
CA ILE A 146 -7.46 -2.61 1.04
C ILE A 146 -6.07 -2.06 1.34
N ARG A 147 -5.80 -0.83 0.96
CA ARG A 147 -4.52 -0.17 1.24
C ARG A 147 -4.68 0.97 2.21
N LEU A 148 -3.73 1.06 3.12
CA LEU A 148 -3.46 2.24 3.91
C LEU A 148 -2.28 2.97 3.27
N LEU A 149 -2.52 4.22 2.89
CA LEU A 149 -1.49 5.11 2.34
C LEU A 149 -1.04 6.09 3.42
N LYS A 150 0.27 6.31 3.51
CA LYS A 150 0.89 7.33 4.36
C LYS A 150 1.83 8.19 3.51
N ASP A 151 1.91 9.47 3.83
CA ASP A 151 2.76 10.47 3.17
C ASP A 151 4.24 10.40 3.60
N PHE A 152 4.61 9.32 4.28
CA PHE A 152 5.98 9.06 4.73
C PHE A 152 6.28 7.55 4.74
N LYS A 153 7.55 7.21 4.60
CA LYS A 153 8.08 5.86 4.78
C LYS A 153 8.50 5.62 6.23
N GLY A 154 8.40 4.37 6.64
CA GLY A 154 8.95 3.95 7.91
C GLY A 154 7.93 3.39 8.88
N LYS A 155 8.27 3.41 10.16
CA LYS A 155 7.41 2.87 11.22
C LYS A 155 6.32 3.87 11.56
N SER A 156 5.10 3.39 11.59
CA SER A 156 3.94 4.12 12.11
C SER A 156 3.32 3.32 13.25
N HIS A 157 2.84 4.02 14.26
CA HIS A 157 2.25 3.42 15.45
C HIS A 157 0.73 3.54 15.40
N PHE A 158 0.05 2.43 15.55
CA PHE A 158 -1.40 2.37 15.70
C PHE A 158 -1.78 2.29 17.18
N ASN A 159 -3.00 2.71 17.51
CA ASN A 159 -3.55 2.54 18.84
C ASN A 159 -3.73 1.04 19.14
N LYS A 160 -3.27 0.58 20.30
CA LYS A 160 -3.35 -0.83 20.72
C LYS A 160 -4.77 -1.40 20.63
N SER A 161 -5.80 -0.58 20.89
CA SER A 161 -7.22 -0.98 20.80
C SER A 161 -7.67 -1.33 19.38
N ALA A 162 -6.93 -0.92 18.34
CA ALA A 162 -7.23 -1.26 16.96
C ALA A 162 -6.91 -2.72 16.63
N LEU A 163 -5.91 -3.33 17.28
CA LEU A 163 -5.62 -4.75 17.08
C LEU A 163 -6.65 -5.60 17.83
N ARG A 164 -7.38 -6.41 17.11
CA ARG A 164 -8.45 -7.27 17.67
C ARG A 164 -8.02 -8.70 17.88
N ASN A 165 -7.38 -9.29 16.89
CA ASN A 165 -6.99 -10.69 16.95
C ASN A 165 -5.63 -10.91 16.28
N VAL A 166 -4.90 -11.89 16.80
CA VAL A 166 -3.73 -12.51 16.18
C VAL A 166 -4.10 -13.96 15.85
N ILE A 167 -4.03 -14.31 14.57
CA ILE A 167 -4.45 -15.61 14.08
C ILE A 167 -3.26 -16.32 13.45
N PHE A 168 -2.91 -17.49 13.95
CA PHE A 168 -1.86 -18.33 13.40
C PHE A 168 -2.37 -19.18 12.25
N GLY A 169 -1.53 -19.36 11.23
CA GLY A 169 -1.77 -20.36 10.21
C GLY A 169 -1.73 -21.78 10.78
N TYR A 170 -2.38 -22.72 10.12
CA TYR A 170 -2.49 -24.10 10.61
C TYR A 170 -1.14 -24.86 10.64
N ASN A 171 -0.13 -24.39 9.90
CA ASN A 171 1.24 -24.95 9.90
C ASN A 171 2.19 -24.21 10.85
N ALA A 172 1.70 -23.27 11.66
CA ALA A 172 2.55 -22.54 12.60
C ALA A 172 3.15 -23.50 13.64
N GLU A 173 4.44 -23.33 13.91
CA GLU A 173 5.20 -24.15 14.86
C GLU A 173 4.90 -23.72 16.31
N LEU A 174 4.87 -24.67 17.24
CA LEU A 174 4.50 -24.41 18.64
C LEU A 174 5.39 -23.39 19.32
N ASP A 175 6.69 -23.44 19.09
CA ASP A 175 7.64 -22.47 19.68
C ASP A 175 7.37 -21.05 19.20
N TYR A 176 7.02 -20.89 17.91
CA TYR A 176 6.63 -19.60 17.35
C TYR A 176 5.31 -19.12 17.96
N ILE A 177 4.32 -20.02 18.09
CA ILE A 177 3.05 -19.71 18.74
C ILE A 177 3.28 -19.22 20.16
N ASN A 178 4.05 -19.96 20.98
CA ASN A 178 4.34 -19.62 22.37
C ASN A 178 5.00 -18.24 22.50
N LYS A 179 5.98 -17.97 21.64
CA LYS A 179 6.70 -16.68 21.62
C LYS A 179 5.79 -15.50 21.31
N VAL A 180 4.96 -15.63 20.25
CA VAL A 180 4.03 -14.57 19.85
C VAL A 180 2.91 -14.41 20.86
N TYR A 181 2.35 -15.51 21.38
CA TYR A 181 1.31 -15.51 22.41
C TYR A 181 1.77 -14.71 23.64
N LYS A 182 2.97 -15.02 24.16
CA LYS A 182 3.57 -14.30 25.29
C LYS A 182 3.67 -12.81 24.98
N ALA A 183 4.23 -12.44 23.84
CA ALA A 183 4.36 -11.05 23.43
C ALA A 183 3.00 -10.31 23.33
N VAL A 184 1.95 -10.99 22.83
CA VAL A 184 0.61 -10.43 22.79
C VAL A 184 0.07 -10.19 24.20
N LYS A 185 0.15 -11.19 25.07
CA LYS A 185 -0.38 -11.08 26.45
C LYS A 185 0.37 -10.08 27.32
N GLU A 186 1.64 -9.86 27.06
CA GLU A 186 2.44 -8.84 27.77
C GLU A 186 2.13 -7.41 27.31
N ASN A 187 1.62 -7.22 26.11
CA ASN A 187 1.49 -5.87 25.51
C ASN A 187 0.05 -5.45 25.21
N TYR A 188 -0.92 -6.37 25.22
CA TYR A 188 -2.31 -6.13 24.85
C TYR A 188 -3.27 -6.85 25.80
N ASP A 189 -4.27 -6.13 26.31
CA ASP A 189 -5.24 -6.68 27.28
C ASP A 189 -6.37 -7.46 26.59
N ASP A 190 -6.91 -6.95 25.48
CA ASP A 190 -8.14 -7.43 24.84
C ASP A 190 -7.90 -8.05 23.45
N VAL A 191 -6.72 -8.58 23.20
CA VAL A 191 -6.43 -9.22 21.92
C VAL A 191 -6.65 -10.72 21.99
N GLY A 192 -7.57 -11.21 21.12
CA GLY A 192 -7.81 -12.64 20.95
C GLY A 192 -6.66 -13.31 20.19
N VAL A 193 -6.33 -14.53 20.60
CA VAL A 193 -5.28 -15.32 19.94
C VAL A 193 -5.88 -16.64 19.45
N TYR A 194 -5.78 -16.88 18.15
CA TYR A 194 -6.42 -18.01 17.49
C TYR A 194 -5.44 -18.77 16.61
N ARG A 195 -5.77 -19.99 16.30
CA ARG A 195 -5.11 -20.80 15.27
C ARG A 195 -6.13 -21.26 14.24
N LEU A 196 -5.77 -21.14 12.97
CA LEU A 196 -6.52 -21.74 11.88
C LEU A 196 -6.35 -23.25 11.94
N GLU A 197 -7.46 -24.00 11.89
CA GLU A 197 -7.40 -25.44 11.78
C GLU A 197 -7.15 -25.87 10.33
N LYS A 198 -6.48 -27.01 10.16
CA LYS A 198 -6.29 -27.57 8.83
C LYS A 198 -7.65 -27.92 8.24
N PRO A 199 -7.99 -27.42 7.05
CA PRO A 199 -9.28 -27.68 6.44
C PRO A 199 -9.50 -29.18 6.23
N THR A 200 -10.56 -29.71 6.79
CA THR A 200 -10.99 -31.09 6.60
C THR A 200 -12.16 -31.20 5.63
N THR A 201 -12.84 -30.09 5.36
CA THR A 201 -13.98 -29.96 4.46
C THR A 201 -13.79 -28.77 3.55
N LEU A 202 -14.08 -28.93 2.26
CA LEU A 202 -14.02 -27.86 1.27
C LEU A 202 -14.87 -26.65 1.70
N GLY A 203 -14.23 -25.45 1.74
CA GLY A 203 -14.90 -24.18 1.95
C GLY A 203 -15.20 -23.81 3.40
N LYS A 204 -14.77 -24.59 4.38
CA LYS A 204 -14.90 -24.22 5.80
C LYS A 204 -13.53 -24.08 6.45
N LEU A 205 -13.26 -22.88 6.97
CA LEU A 205 -12.13 -22.64 7.87
C LEU A 205 -12.67 -22.53 9.31
N VAL A 206 -11.99 -23.19 10.21
CA VAL A 206 -12.30 -23.15 11.65
C VAL A 206 -11.13 -22.51 12.37
N PHE A 207 -11.44 -21.67 13.35
CA PHE A 207 -10.47 -21.04 14.22
C PHE A 207 -10.65 -21.57 15.63
N THR A 208 -9.58 -22.02 16.22
CA THR A 208 -9.57 -22.44 17.63
C THR A 208 -8.82 -21.41 18.44
N GLU A 209 -9.43 -20.97 19.54
CA GLU A 209 -8.79 -20.07 20.48
C GLU A 209 -7.62 -20.77 21.18
N ILE A 210 -6.50 -20.06 21.29
CA ILE A 210 -5.31 -20.56 21.98
C ILE A 210 -5.32 -20.00 23.40
N ILE A 211 -5.35 -20.92 24.37
CA ILE A 211 -5.19 -20.61 25.78
C ILE A 211 -3.96 -21.38 26.28
N ILE A 212 -2.87 -20.69 26.52
CA ILE A 212 -1.67 -21.28 27.13
C ILE A 212 -1.80 -21.08 28.64
N LYS A 213 -1.83 -22.18 29.38
CA LYS A 213 -1.88 -22.19 30.85
C LYS A 213 -0.50 -21.97 31.44
#